data_0961da4f15900f5ec13ec16ffb1f01ad
#
_entry.id   0961da4f15900f5ec13ec16ffb1f01ad
#
_cell.length_a   1.000
_cell.length_b   1.000
_cell.length_c   1.000
_cell.angle_alpha   90.00
_cell.angle_beta   90.00
_cell.angle_gamma   90.00
#
_symmetry.space_group_name_H-M   'P 1'
#
loop_
_entity.id
_entity.type
_entity.pdbx_description
1 polymer ?
#
loop_
_entity_poly.entity_id
_entity_poly.type
_entity_poly.pdbx_seq_one_letter_code
_entity_poly.pdbx_strand_id
1 'polypeptide(L)'
;MTGHPDSLPLAWASLLIEELYRLGLRHLCIAPGSRSAPLTLAAANHNGMRCHLHFDERGLGFFALGLAKGLHQPVAIITTSGTAVANLYPAVIEARLTRVPLLVLSADRPAELIDCGANQAITQPGIFASYPVFQQSLPAPELRLDPRFLLGSVDHAWQQLTMATGPVHLNCPFAEPFYPGQGEPLPASWWQPLEHWLVSKQPLTRYHSAPAAVNQNVEWEPGRESFNNHAKVGVPQPEPAVVNEEPEWVSFSQQRGILVAGEIRDPQEANAVARLAKALGWPLLADVQSQLRLSAGAISHYDLALHSPRFRDQLAEATVLLQVGGRLISKRLNQFISNHPWQQRWLLADHDARLAADYGLQRRLVAPIALWCATHTPPQDKAPWHQLDRLPKQIASSLPQWLPDWSEPGICHWLCAKNRGPLLLGNSLPVRMMDMVGVEGSTVSDHSLSHVFTNRGASGIDGLIATAAGVATARPDRCTTLLLGDTSALHDLNSLALLSKLTSPLVLLLLNNDGGAIFSLLPGAAALPQLDHFFRLPHGLDFAHAAAQFGLAYRSPRDLAELEQAYTAASQGGVTLIECRLPADNAATVLKALAAHCQSL
;
A
#
# COMPACT_ATOMS: atom_id res chain seq x y z
N MET A 1 7.40 -33.00 -2.74
CA MET A 1 6.03 -33.59 -2.68
C MET A 1 6.13 -34.95 -2.00
N THR A 2 5.46 -35.18 -0.90
CA THR A 2 5.40 -36.47 -0.21
C THR A 2 4.25 -37.30 -0.80
N GLY A 3 4.51 -38.05 -1.90
CA GLY A 3 3.55 -38.88 -2.63
C GLY A 3 2.85 -38.17 -3.78
N HIS A 4 2.46 -38.93 -4.80
CA HIS A 4 1.66 -38.41 -5.90
C HIS A 4 0.19 -38.26 -5.44
N PRO A 5 -0.46 -37.11 -5.71
CA PRO A 5 -1.89 -36.96 -5.43
C PRO A 5 -2.73 -38.02 -6.15
N ASP A 6 -3.78 -38.48 -5.49
CA ASP A 6 -4.67 -39.55 -5.94
C ASP A 6 -5.83 -39.09 -6.85
N SER A 7 -5.84 -37.82 -7.23
CA SER A 7 -6.81 -37.31 -8.21
C SER A 7 -6.19 -36.20 -9.08
N LEU A 8 -6.70 -36.07 -10.30
CA LEU A 8 -6.22 -35.08 -11.26
C LEU A 8 -6.39 -33.62 -10.79
N PRO A 9 -7.53 -33.20 -10.17
CA PRO A 9 -7.65 -31.84 -9.63
C PRO A 9 -6.62 -31.53 -8.56
N LEU A 10 -6.32 -32.48 -7.66
CA LEU A 10 -5.32 -32.31 -6.61
C LEU A 10 -3.90 -32.26 -7.18
N ALA A 11 -3.58 -33.10 -8.17
CA ALA A 11 -2.28 -33.08 -8.83
C ALA A 11 -2.06 -31.75 -9.55
N TRP A 12 -3.06 -31.26 -10.30
CA TRP A 12 -3.04 -30.00 -11.01
C TRP A 12 -2.82 -28.81 -10.07
N ALA A 13 -3.58 -28.75 -8.97
CA ALA A 13 -3.44 -27.72 -7.95
C ALA A 13 -2.08 -27.81 -7.25
N SER A 14 -1.58 -29.01 -6.97
CA SER A 14 -0.26 -29.20 -6.33
C SER A 14 0.88 -28.71 -7.23
N LEU A 15 0.80 -28.95 -8.54
CA LEU A 15 1.77 -28.43 -9.51
C LEU A 15 1.72 -26.89 -9.56
N LEU A 16 0.52 -26.30 -9.59
CA LEU A 16 0.34 -24.84 -9.58
C LEU A 16 0.97 -24.20 -8.33
N ILE A 17 0.70 -24.73 -7.15
CA ILE A 17 1.22 -24.20 -5.88
C ILE A 17 2.74 -24.40 -5.78
N GLU A 18 3.25 -25.56 -6.19
CA GLU A 18 4.70 -25.82 -6.21
C GLU A 18 5.43 -24.87 -7.18
N GLU A 19 4.87 -24.62 -8.37
CA GLU A 19 5.49 -23.69 -9.32
C GLU A 19 5.51 -22.26 -8.79
N LEU A 20 4.40 -21.79 -8.19
CA LEU A 20 4.37 -20.49 -7.53
C LEU A 20 5.38 -20.39 -6.38
N TYR A 21 5.59 -21.47 -5.64
CA TYR A 21 6.62 -21.52 -4.59
C TYR A 21 8.02 -21.38 -5.17
N ARG A 22 8.32 -22.06 -6.28
CA ARG A 22 9.62 -21.99 -6.98
C ARG A 22 9.86 -20.60 -7.56
N LEU A 23 8.81 -19.91 -7.99
CA LEU A 23 8.86 -18.54 -8.46
C LEU A 23 9.03 -17.50 -7.35
N GLY A 24 8.84 -17.88 -6.08
CA GLY A 24 9.08 -17.01 -4.92
C GLY A 24 7.85 -16.68 -4.08
N LEU A 25 6.65 -17.19 -4.42
CA LEU A 25 5.48 -17.01 -3.56
C LEU A 25 5.67 -17.70 -2.20
N ARG A 26 5.25 -17.03 -1.12
CA ARG A 26 5.34 -17.57 0.25
C ARG A 26 4.03 -17.44 1.03
N HIS A 27 3.15 -16.55 0.65
CA HIS A 27 1.94 -16.21 1.39
C HIS A 27 0.68 -16.40 0.53
N LEU A 28 -0.29 -17.12 1.11
CA LEU A 28 -1.60 -17.38 0.51
C LEU A 28 -2.70 -16.96 1.49
N CYS A 29 -3.63 -16.15 1.03
CA CYS A 29 -4.81 -15.73 1.75
C CYS A 29 -5.99 -16.54 1.23
N ILE A 30 -6.69 -17.29 2.09
CA ILE A 30 -7.66 -18.31 1.67
C ILE A 30 -9.02 -18.04 2.31
N ALA A 31 -10.07 -17.91 1.48
CA ALA A 31 -11.45 -17.97 1.92
C ALA A 31 -12.00 -19.40 1.81
N PRO A 32 -12.88 -19.83 2.73
CA PRO A 32 -13.44 -21.17 2.71
C PRO A 32 -14.35 -21.40 1.51
N GLY A 33 -14.31 -22.61 0.94
CA GLY A 33 -15.19 -22.99 -0.16
C GLY A 33 -14.87 -24.38 -0.71
N SER A 34 -15.89 -25.11 -1.17
CA SER A 34 -15.72 -26.48 -1.65
C SER A 34 -15.01 -26.52 -3.01
N ARG A 35 -15.38 -25.64 -3.96
CA ARG A 35 -14.77 -25.65 -5.31
C ARG A 35 -13.27 -25.31 -5.29
N SER A 36 -12.82 -24.52 -4.31
CA SER A 36 -11.41 -24.20 -4.11
C SER A 36 -10.63 -25.26 -3.32
N ALA A 37 -11.26 -26.36 -2.88
CA ALA A 37 -10.61 -27.38 -2.09
C ALA A 37 -9.30 -27.91 -2.68
N PRO A 38 -9.17 -28.20 -3.99
CA PRO A 38 -7.90 -28.63 -4.56
C PRO A 38 -6.77 -27.63 -4.33
N LEU A 39 -7.00 -26.33 -4.58
CA LEU A 39 -6.00 -25.27 -4.33
C LEU A 39 -5.71 -25.10 -2.84
N THR A 40 -6.74 -25.12 -2.00
CA THR A 40 -6.62 -24.98 -0.55
C THR A 40 -5.80 -26.11 0.06
N LEU A 41 -6.09 -27.36 -0.34
CA LEU A 41 -5.37 -28.53 0.16
C LEU A 41 -3.93 -28.57 -0.35
N ALA A 42 -3.68 -28.22 -1.61
CA ALA A 42 -2.34 -28.09 -2.15
C ALA A 42 -1.51 -27.05 -1.37
N ALA A 43 -2.10 -25.89 -1.07
CA ALA A 43 -1.45 -24.84 -0.28
C ALA A 43 -1.20 -25.27 1.18
N ALA A 44 -2.19 -25.88 1.83
CA ALA A 44 -2.12 -26.30 3.23
C ALA A 44 -1.10 -27.42 3.45
N ASN A 45 -0.94 -28.32 2.46
CA ASN A 45 0.01 -29.43 2.53
C ASN A 45 1.43 -29.04 2.07
N HIS A 46 1.65 -27.79 1.61
CA HIS A 46 2.94 -27.35 1.15
C HIS A 46 3.75 -26.69 2.28
N ASN A 47 4.84 -27.35 2.73
CA ASN A 47 5.63 -26.92 3.91
C ASN A 47 6.26 -25.52 3.78
N GLY A 48 6.42 -24.99 2.58
CA GLY A 48 7.02 -23.66 2.34
C GLY A 48 6.00 -22.52 2.24
N MET A 49 4.70 -22.82 2.26
CA MET A 49 3.64 -21.84 2.15
C MET A 49 3.06 -21.45 3.52
N ARG A 50 2.75 -20.17 3.69
CA ARG A 50 2.05 -19.64 4.86
C ARG A 50 0.63 -19.26 4.47
N CYS A 51 -0.35 -19.97 5.06
CA CYS A 51 -1.77 -19.78 4.78
C CYS A 51 -2.40 -18.85 5.83
N HIS A 52 -3.12 -17.83 5.36
CA HIS A 52 -3.89 -16.89 6.17
C HIS A 52 -5.37 -17.05 5.85
N LEU A 53 -6.22 -17.14 6.85
CA LEU A 53 -7.63 -17.51 6.67
C LEU A 53 -8.58 -16.39 7.08
N HIS A 54 -9.56 -16.10 6.23
CA HIS A 54 -10.66 -15.22 6.56
C HIS A 54 -11.93 -15.66 5.84
N PHE A 55 -13.09 -15.46 6.46
CA PHE A 55 -14.38 -15.90 5.91
C PHE A 55 -15.04 -14.84 5.01
N ASP A 56 -14.65 -13.55 5.13
CA ASP A 56 -15.15 -12.45 4.31
C ASP A 56 -14.11 -12.15 3.21
N GLU A 57 -14.45 -12.44 1.96
CA GLU A 57 -13.52 -12.33 0.83
C GLU A 57 -13.10 -10.88 0.57
N ARG A 58 -13.97 -9.89 0.82
CA ARG A 58 -13.61 -8.49 0.71
C ARG A 58 -12.51 -8.14 1.71
N GLY A 59 -12.69 -8.48 2.98
CA GLY A 59 -11.68 -8.31 4.01
C GLY A 59 -10.40 -9.09 3.70
N LEU A 60 -10.52 -10.34 3.19
CA LEU A 60 -9.38 -11.14 2.78
C LEU A 60 -8.55 -10.48 1.68
N GLY A 61 -9.21 -9.89 0.69
CA GLY A 61 -8.53 -9.16 -0.40
C GLY A 61 -7.71 -7.98 0.11
N PHE A 62 -8.27 -7.20 1.02
CA PHE A 62 -7.55 -6.08 1.64
C PHE A 62 -6.49 -6.52 2.66
N PHE A 63 -6.69 -7.64 3.34
CA PHE A 63 -5.65 -8.26 4.17
C PHE A 63 -4.43 -8.65 3.30
N ALA A 64 -4.68 -9.32 2.18
CA ALA A 64 -3.64 -9.68 1.22
C ALA A 64 -2.92 -8.44 0.66
N LEU A 65 -3.66 -7.36 0.38
CA LEU A 65 -3.10 -6.06 -0.02
C LEU A 65 -2.15 -5.50 1.04
N GLY A 66 -2.59 -5.48 2.31
CA GLY A 66 -1.78 -5.00 3.43
C GLY A 66 -0.54 -5.86 3.67
N LEU A 67 -0.68 -7.17 3.56
CA LEU A 67 0.41 -8.12 3.70
C LEU A 67 1.46 -7.91 2.59
N ALA A 68 1.02 -7.77 1.32
CA ALA A 68 1.91 -7.50 0.20
C ALA A 68 2.62 -6.14 0.33
N LYS A 69 1.92 -5.09 0.77
CA LYS A 69 2.52 -3.77 1.06
C LYS A 69 3.57 -3.85 2.17
N GLY A 70 3.27 -4.58 3.26
CA GLY A 70 4.18 -4.71 4.39
C GLY A 70 5.43 -5.55 4.09
N LEU A 71 5.29 -6.60 3.27
CA LEU A 71 6.39 -7.50 2.86
C LEU A 71 7.19 -6.98 1.67
N HIS A 72 6.63 -6.08 0.87
CA HIS A 72 7.14 -5.72 -0.47
C HIS A 72 7.28 -6.95 -1.39
N GLN A 73 6.35 -7.90 -1.30
CA GLN A 73 6.36 -9.16 -2.03
C GLN A 73 4.98 -9.51 -2.58
N PRO A 74 4.89 -10.34 -3.63
CA PRO A 74 3.62 -10.88 -4.10
C PRO A 74 2.92 -11.73 -3.04
N VAL A 75 1.59 -11.60 -2.99
CA VAL A 75 0.70 -12.41 -2.15
C VAL A 75 -0.40 -12.98 -3.04
N ALA A 76 -0.74 -14.28 -2.86
CA ALA A 76 -1.84 -14.88 -3.58
C ALA A 76 -3.11 -14.97 -2.72
N ILE A 77 -4.27 -14.98 -3.40
CA ILE A 77 -5.59 -15.13 -2.80
C ILE A 77 -6.28 -16.33 -3.44
N ILE A 78 -6.77 -17.25 -2.62
CA ILE A 78 -7.59 -18.38 -3.07
C ILE A 78 -9.01 -18.14 -2.60
N THR A 79 -9.97 -18.20 -3.54
CA THR A 79 -11.40 -18.12 -3.24
C THR A 79 -12.20 -19.14 -4.04
N THR A 80 -13.36 -19.49 -3.52
CA THR A 80 -14.33 -20.30 -4.26
C THR A 80 -14.99 -19.49 -5.38
N SER A 81 -15.89 -20.09 -6.12
CA SER A 81 -16.60 -19.46 -7.24
C SER A 81 -17.76 -18.56 -6.80
N GLY A 82 -18.32 -17.84 -7.74
CA GLY A 82 -19.50 -17.02 -7.53
C GLY A 82 -19.18 -15.64 -6.96
N THR A 83 -20.05 -15.12 -6.10
CA THR A 83 -19.90 -13.78 -5.50
C THR A 83 -18.67 -13.64 -4.61
N ALA A 84 -18.08 -14.74 -4.15
CA ALA A 84 -16.78 -14.76 -3.47
C ALA A 84 -15.71 -14.05 -4.30
N VAL A 85 -15.64 -14.34 -5.60
CA VAL A 85 -14.71 -13.66 -6.53
C VAL A 85 -15.05 -12.18 -6.67
N ALA A 86 -16.35 -11.85 -6.82
CA ALA A 86 -16.82 -10.49 -6.99
C ALA A 86 -16.46 -9.60 -5.78
N ASN A 87 -16.47 -10.16 -4.56
CA ASN A 87 -16.12 -9.45 -3.33
C ASN A 87 -14.63 -9.03 -3.27
N LEU A 88 -13.74 -9.63 -4.08
CA LEU A 88 -12.35 -9.20 -4.18
C LEU A 88 -12.16 -7.93 -5.01
N TYR A 89 -13.19 -7.50 -5.77
CA TYR A 89 -13.05 -6.42 -6.75
C TYR A 89 -12.51 -5.11 -6.16
N PRO A 90 -12.98 -4.60 -5.00
CA PRO A 90 -12.44 -3.39 -4.40
C PRO A 90 -10.93 -3.48 -4.11
N ALA A 91 -10.46 -4.61 -3.58
CA ALA A 91 -9.06 -4.84 -3.31
C ALA A 91 -8.21 -4.93 -4.60
N VAL A 92 -8.76 -5.54 -5.66
CA VAL A 92 -8.11 -5.60 -6.99
C VAL A 92 -7.99 -4.20 -7.61
N ILE A 93 -9.02 -3.35 -7.48
CA ILE A 93 -8.96 -1.95 -7.92
C ILE A 93 -7.84 -1.19 -7.17
N GLU A 94 -7.84 -1.28 -5.85
CA GLU A 94 -6.82 -0.61 -5.03
C GLU A 94 -5.42 -1.13 -5.34
N ALA A 95 -5.25 -2.46 -5.50
CA ALA A 95 -3.99 -3.08 -5.89
C ALA A 95 -3.48 -2.58 -7.25
N ARG A 96 -4.37 -2.43 -8.25
CA ARG A 96 -4.00 -1.88 -9.56
C ARG A 96 -3.52 -0.44 -9.46
N LEU A 97 -4.28 0.40 -8.77
CA LEU A 97 -4.00 1.83 -8.67
C LEU A 97 -2.78 2.13 -7.79
N THR A 98 -2.50 1.24 -6.82
CA THR A 98 -1.30 1.32 -5.96
C THR A 98 -0.21 0.34 -6.39
N ARG A 99 -0.35 -0.36 -7.52
CA ARG A 99 0.65 -1.27 -8.10
C ARG A 99 1.18 -2.30 -7.08
N VAL A 100 0.25 -2.92 -6.35
CA VAL A 100 0.56 -4.00 -5.41
C VAL A 100 0.40 -5.34 -6.13
N PRO A 101 1.40 -6.22 -6.10
CA PRO A 101 1.33 -7.50 -6.80
C PRO A 101 0.45 -8.50 -6.03
N LEU A 102 -0.82 -8.60 -6.42
CA LEU A 102 -1.78 -9.58 -5.90
C LEU A 102 -2.10 -10.63 -6.97
N LEU A 103 -1.96 -11.91 -6.64
CA LEU A 103 -2.35 -13.02 -7.51
C LEU A 103 -3.67 -13.61 -7.04
N VAL A 104 -4.75 -13.41 -7.80
CA VAL A 104 -6.06 -14.00 -7.52
C VAL A 104 -6.15 -15.35 -8.22
N LEU A 105 -6.33 -16.42 -7.44
CA LEU A 105 -6.62 -17.78 -7.87
C LEU A 105 -8.09 -18.08 -7.53
N SER A 106 -9.01 -17.80 -8.46
CA SER A 106 -10.43 -18.06 -8.25
C SER A 106 -10.78 -19.45 -8.76
N ALA A 107 -11.31 -20.32 -7.90
CA ALA A 107 -11.87 -21.57 -8.36
C ALA A 107 -13.17 -21.33 -9.14
N ASP A 108 -13.41 -22.13 -10.18
CA ASP A 108 -14.59 -22.00 -11.01
C ASP A 108 -15.17 -23.39 -11.38
N ARG A 109 -16.34 -23.36 -11.95
CA ARG A 109 -16.93 -24.54 -12.57
C ARG A 109 -16.30 -24.78 -13.94
N PRO A 110 -16.21 -26.06 -14.39
CA PRO A 110 -15.85 -26.33 -15.77
C PRO A 110 -16.92 -25.79 -16.74
N ALA A 111 -16.51 -25.60 -17.99
CA ALA A 111 -17.30 -24.84 -18.99
C ALA A 111 -18.71 -25.36 -19.19
N GLU A 112 -18.93 -26.68 -19.10
CA GLU A 112 -20.25 -27.33 -19.26
C GLU A 112 -21.25 -27.01 -18.15
N LEU A 113 -20.79 -26.43 -17.04
CA LEU A 113 -21.63 -26.01 -15.91
C LEU A 113 -21.84 -24.49 -15.85
N ILE A 114 -21.41 -23.75 -16.86
CA ILE A 114 -21.65 -22.30 -16.96
C ILE A 114 -22.93 -22.06 -17.73
N ASP A 115 -23.77 -21.11 -17.30
CA ASP A 115 -25.05 -20.71 -17.90
C ASP A 115 -26.10 -21.82 -18.01
N CYS A 116 -26.00 -22.87 -17.21
CA CYS A 116 -26.96 -23.98 -17.17
C CYS A 116 -27.78 -24.05 -15.87
N GLY A 117 -27.71 -23.00 -15.01
CA GLY A 117 -28.38 -22.98 -13.71
C GLY A 117 -27.65 -23.76 -12.62
N ALA A 118 -26.37 -24.11 -12.82
CA ALA A 118 -25.58 -24.75 -11.81
C ALA A 118 -25.41 -23.84 -10.56
N ASN A 119 -25.47 -24.45 -9.39
CA ASN A 119 -25.41 -23.71 -8.13
C ASN A 119 -24.10 -22.92 -8.00
N GLN A 120 -24.17 -21.63 -7.58
CA GLN A 120 -23.04 -20.75 -7.34
C GLN A 120 -22.11 -20.57 -8.57
N ALA A 121 -22.68 -20.63 -9.78
CA ALA A 121 -21.99 -20.36 -11.04
C ALA A 121 -22.30 -18.93 -11.51
N ILE A 122 -21.28 -18.20 -11.93
CA ILE A 122 -21.36 -16.88 -12.56
C ILE A 122 -20.32 -16.80 -13.68
N THR A 123 -20.39 -15.79 -14.53
CA THR A 123 -19.34 -15.53 -15.51
C THR A 123 -18.12 -14.90 -14.81
N GLN A 124 -17.11 -15.72 -14.48
CA GLN A 124 -15.90 -15.27 -13.79
C GLN A 124 -14.80 -14.74 -14.72
N PRO A 125 -14.57 -15.31 -15.92
CA PRO A 125 -13.60 -14.74 -16.84
C PRO A 125 -13.91 -13.28 -17.14
N GLY A 126 -12.93 -12.38 -16.88
CA GLY A 126 -13.11 -10.94 -17.10
C GLY A 126 -13.87 -10.19 -16.01
N ILE A 127 -14.23 -10.80 -14.88
CA ILE A 127 -15.03 -10.17 -13.81
C ILE A 127 -14.37 -8.90 -13.24
N PHE A 128 -13.04 -8.81 -13.25
CA PHE A 128 -12.30 -7.64 -12.79
C PHE A 128 -12.04 -6.60 -13.90
N ALA A 129 -12.68 -6.73 -15.06
CA ALA A 129 -12.56 -5.85 -16.22
C ALA A 129 -11.08 -5.57 -16.59
N SER A 130 -10.68 -4.30 -16.68
CA SER A 130 -9.33 -3.86 -17.08
C SER A 130 -8.36 -3.66 -15.91
N TYR A 131 -8.75 -3.98 -14.68
CA TYR A 131 -7.88 -3.74 -13.52
C TYR A 131 -6.71 -4.73 -13.38
N PRO A 132 -6.86 -6.04 -13.64
CA PRO A 132 -5.69 -6.92 -13.67
C PRO A 132 -4.69 -6.51 -14.75
N VAL A 133 -3.40 -6.56 -14.46
CA VAL A 133 -2.34 -6.39 -15.46
C VAL A 133 -2.28 -7.57 -16.43
N PHE A 134 -2.75 -8.74 -15.96
CA PHE A 134 -2.93 -9.95 -16.75
C PHE A 134 -4.07 -10.77 -16.16
N GLN A 135 -4.83 -11.44 -17.03
CA GLN A 135 -5.87 -12.39 -16.64
C GLN A 135 -5.96 -13.53 -17.62
N GLN A 136 -6.18 -14.73 -17.10
CA GLN A 136 -6.34 -15.94 -17.90
C GLN A 136 -7.33 -16.90 -17.22
N SER A 137 -8.21 -17.51 -18.01
CA SER A 137 -8.95 -18.68 -17.58
C SER A 137 -8.17 -19.93 -17.99
N LEU A 138 -7.78 -20.74 -17.01
CA LEU A 138 -7.13 -22.01 -17.24
C LEU A 138 -8.17 -23.03 -17.74
N PRO A 139 -7.79 -24.04 -18.53
CA PRO A 139 -8.66 -25.18 -18.81
C PRO A 139 -8.93 -25.98 -17.52
N ALA A 140 -10.07 -26.64 -17.47
CA ALA A 140 -10.30 -27.68 -16.45
C ALA A 140 -9.24 -28.79 -16.60
N PRO A 141 -8.74 -29.38 -15.49
CA PRO A 141 -7.77 -30.46 -15.55
C PRO A 141 -8.30 -31.67 -16.36
N GLU A 142 -7.56 -32.10 -17.36
CA GLU A 142 -7.84 -33.27 -18.18
C GLU A 142 -6.55 -34.09 -18.39
N LEU A 143 -6.67 -35.43 -18.44
CA LEU A 143 -5.52 -36.32 -18.63
C LEU A 143 -4.78 -36.10 -19.96
N ARG A 144 -5.47 -35.61 -20.99
CA ARG A 144 -4.90 -35.30 -22.31
C ARG A 144 -4.08 -34.01 -22.33
N LEU A 145 -4.23 -33.14 -21.34
CA LEU A 145 -3.48 -31.89 -21.27
C LEU A 145 -2.07 -32.16 -20.74
N ASP A 146 -1.10 -31.66 -21.46
CA ASP A 146 0.29 -31.67 -20.98
C ASP A 146 0.41 -30.78 -19.74
N PRO A 147 0.82 -31.31 -18.58
CA PRO A 147 0.92 -30.52 -17.36
C PRO A 147 1.93 -29.37 -17.42
N ARG A 148 2.88 -29.39 -18.37
CA ARG A 148 3.79 -28.26 -18.63
C ARG A 148 3.06 -27.02 -19.12
N PHE A 149 1.90 -27.16 -19.76
CA PHE A 149 1.05 -26.03 -20.10
C PHE A 149 0.65 -25.23 -18.86
N LEU A 150 0.25 -25.92 -17.77
CA LEU A 150 -0.08 -25.26 -16.51
C LEU A 150 1.11 -24.46 -15.97
N LEU A 151 2.27 -25.12 -15.87
CA LEU A 151 3.48 -24.48 -15.32
C LEU A 151 3.87 -23.25 -16.14
N GLY A 152 3.90 -23.36 -17.48
CA GLY A 152 4.20 -22.22 -18.36
C GLY A 152 3.17 -21.07 -18.26
N SER A 153 1.90 -21.39 -18.04
CA SER A 153 0.86 -20.38 -17.80
C SER A 153 1.07 -19.64 -16.45
N VAL A 154 1.45 -20.40 -15.42
CA VAL A 154 1.78 -19.84 -14.08
C VAL A 154 3.02 -18.96 -14.15
N ASP A 155 4.08 -19.41 -14.85
CA ASP A 155 5.30 -18.63 -15.06
C ASP A 155 5.01 -17.31 -15.77
N HIS A 156 4.19 -17.34 -16.82
CA HIS A 156 3.81 -16.14 -17.54
C HIS A 156 2.98 -15.18 -16.66
N ALA A 157 2.01 -15.69 -15.93
CA ALA A 157 1.22 -14.90 -14.99
C ALA A 157 2.09 -14.24 -13.91
N TRP A 158 3.07 -14.98 -13.38
CA TRP A 158 4.04 -14.45 -12.42
C TRP A 158 4.94 -13.36 -13.00
N GLN A 159 5.40 -13.54 -14.23
CA GLN A 159 6.15 -12.51 -14.92
C GLN A 159 5.35 -11.21 -15.06
N GLN A 160 4.08 -11.30 -15.49
CA GLN A 160 3.21 -10.14 -15.60
C GLN A 160 2.98 -9.47 -14.23
N LEU A 161 2.75 -10.27 -13.18
CA LEU A 161 2.57 -9.80 -11.81
C LEU A 161 3.76 -8.96 -11.31
N THR A 162 4.98 -9.43 -11.58
CA THR A 162 6.20 -8.83 -11.04
C THR A 162 6.75 -7.71 -11.92
N MET A 163 6.68 -7.82 -13.24
CA MET A 163 7.19 -6.80 -14.17
C MET A 163 6.24 -5.60 -14.31
N ALA A 164 4.95 -5.85 -14.52
CA ALA A 164 3.95 -4.79 -14.62
C ALA A 164 3.52 -4.24 -13.26
N THR A 165 3.88 -4.92 -12.19
CA THR A 165 3.58 -4.60 -10.79
C THR A 165 2.12 -4.24 -10.58
N GLY A 166 1.28 -5.24 -10.41
CA GLY A 166 -0.17 -5.05 -10.23
C GLY A 166 -0.90 -6.39 -10.06
N PRO A 167 -2.23 -6.39 -9.91
CA PRO A 167 -3.00 -7.62 -9.71
C PRO A 167 -3.04 -8.47 -10.98
N VAL A 168 -2.99 -9.79 -10.78
CA VAL A 168 -3.17 -10.83 -11.81
C VAL A 168 -4.32 -11.74 -11.40
N HIS A 169 -5.12 -12.18 -12.36
CA HIS A 169 -6.22 -13.11 -12.12
C HIS A 169 -6.04 -14.39 -12.95
N LEU A 170 -5.95 -15.54 -12.28
CA LEU A 170 -6.06 -16.86 -12.85
C LEU A 170 -7.39 -17.48 -12.42
N ASN A 171 -8.30 -17.67 -13.36
CA ASN A 171 -9.54 -18.41 -13.14
C ASN A 171 -9.26 -19.90 -13.30
N CYS A 172 -9.53 -20.69 -12.27
CA CYS A 172 -9.11 -22.09 -12.13
C CYS A 172 -10.34 -23.02 -12.08
N PRO A 173 -10.85 -23.51 -13.20
CA PRO A 173 -11.97 -24.45 -13.21
C PRO A 173 -11.57 -25.81 -12.65
N PHE A 174 -12.43 -26.41 -11.81
CA PHE A 174 -12.29 -27.76 -11.29
C PHE A 174 -13.58 -28.54 -11.43
N ALA A 175 -13.51 -29.73 -12.02
CA ALA A 175 -14.57 -30.73 -11.98
C ALA A 175 -14.47 -31.56 -10.69
N GLU A 176 -15.60 -32.09 -10.23
CA GLU A 176 -15.60 -33.07 -9.13
C GLU A 176 -14.91 -34.39 -9.56
N PRO A 177 -14.29 -35.11 -8.64
CA PRO A 177 -14.22 -34.92 -7.20
C PRO A 177 -13.09 -33.97 -6.75
N PHE A 178 -13.29 -33.27 -5.59
CA PHE A 178 -12.34 -32.27 -5.08
C PHE A 178 -11.44 -32.77 -3.94
N TYR A 179 -11.83 -33.86 -3.30
CA TYR A 179 -11.20 -34.33 -2.07
C TYR A 179 -10.36 -35.59 -2.30
N PRO A 180 -9.32 -35.82 -1.46
CA PRO A 180 -8.51 -37.04 -1.52
C PRO A 180 -9.34 -38.32 -1.36
N GLY A 181 -8.91 -39.42 -1.97
CA GLY A 181 -9.57 -40.71 -1.89
C GLY A 181 -10.83 -40.86 -2.73
N GLN A 182 -11.17 -39.86 -3.53
CA GLN A 182 -12.37 -39.86 -4.39
C GLN A 182 -12.05 -39.98 -5.90
N GLY A 183 -10.77 -39.96 -6.26
CA GLY A 183 -10.31 -40.04 -7.64
C GLY A 183 -9.58 -41.34 -7.96
N GLU A 184 -9.22 -41.51 -9.24
CA GLU A 184 -8.35 -42.59 -9.68
C GLU A 184 -6.89 -42.13 -9.73
N PRO A 185 -5.92 -43.02 -9.40
CA PRO A 185 -4.50 -42.73 -9.51
C PRO A 185 -4.11 -42.31 -10.93
N LEU A 186 -3.31 -41.28 -11.04
CA LEU A 186 -2.85 -40.79 -12.34
C LEU A 186 -1.88 -41.77 -12.99
N PRO A 187 -1.97 -42.05 -14.30
CA PRO A 187 -1.05 -42.92 -15.02
C PRO A 187 0.37 -42.32 -15.00
N ALA A 188 1.38 -43.19 -14.92
CA ALA A 188 2.78 -42.77 -14.92
C ALA A 188 3.14 -41.90 -16.15
N SER A 189 2.51 -42.17 -17.31
CA SER A 189 2.70 -41.40 -18.53
C SER A 189 2.31 -39.93 -18.41
N TRP A 190 1.37 -39.59 -17.49
CA TRP A 190 1.01 -38.18 -17.24
C TRP A 190 2.10 -37.39 -16.51
N TRP A 191 2.91 -38.09 -15.67
CA TRP A 191 4.03 -37.48 -14.95
C TRP A 191 5.32 -37.40 -15.78
N GLN A 192 5.46 -38.24 -16.82
CA GLN A 192 6.66 -38.32 -17.65
C GLN A 192 7.15 -36.98 -18.21
N PRO A 193 6.29 -36.07 -18.73
CA PRO A 193 6.74 -34.75 -19.19
C PRO A 193 7.36 -33.86 -18.11
N LEU A 194 7.09 -34.19 -16.83
CA LEU A 194 7.53 -33.42 -15.66
C LEU A 194 8.79 -33.99 -14.98
N GLU A 195 9.35 -35.13 -15.43
CA GLU A 195 10.45 -35.80 -14.73
C GLU A 195 11.64 -34.85 -14.46
N HIS A 196 12.08 -34.10 -15.45
CA HIS A 196 13.14 -33.11 -15.27
C HIS A 196 12.75 -32.00 -14.27
N TRP A 197 11.53 -31.47 -14.35
CA TRP A 197 11.03 -30.45 -13.44
C TRP A 197 10.88 -30.99 -12.01
N LEU A 198 10.46 -32.25 -11.82
CA LEU A 198 10.34 -32.87 -10.50
C LEU A 198 11.70 -33.03 -9.81
N VAL A 199 12.76 -33.30 -10.56
CA VAL A 199 14.14 -33.41 -10.02
C VAL A 199 14.74 -32.03 -9.80
N SER A 200 14.47 -31.07 -10.66
CA SER A 200 14.90 -29.67 -10.57
C SER A 200 14.15 -28.99 -9.40
N LYS A 201 14.79 -28.06 -8.72
CA LYS A 201 14.13 -27.16 -7.76
C LYS A 201 13.81 -25.79 -8.39
N GLN A 202 13.92 -25.68 -9.69
CA GLN A 202 13.74 -24.44 -10.44
C GLN A 202 12.34 -24.39 -11.07
N PRO A 203 11.79 -23.19 -11.32
CA PRO A 203 10.57 -23.05 -12.12
C PRO A 203 10.80 -23.57 -13.54
N LEU A 204 9.71 -23.88 -14.26
CA LEU A 204 9.78 -24.38 -15.63
C LEU A 204 10.41 -23.33 -16.56
N THR A 205 9.98 -22.08 -16.43
CA THR A 205 10.52 -20.95 -17.21
C THR A 205 11.21 -19.95 -16.29
N ARG A 206 12.46 -19.58 -16.62
CA ARG A 206 13.18 -18.51 -15.94
C ARG A 206 13.18 -17.27 -16.81
N TYR A 207 12.66 -16.18 -16.26
CA TYR A 207 12.72 -14.89 -16.93
C TYR A 207 13.94 -14.11 -16.43
N HIS A 208 14.79 -13.71 -17.37
CA HIS A 208 15.88 -12.79 -17.09
C HIS A 208 15.52 -11.44 -17.71
N SER A 209 15.23 -10.44 -16.88
CA SER A 209 15.19 -9.06 -17.36
C SER A 209 16.63 -8.62 -17.63
N ALA A 210 16.92 -8.13 -18.83
CA ALA A 210 18.14 -7.37 -19.02
C ALA A 210 18.15 -6.22 -18.01
N PRO A 211 19.26 -5.94 -17.32
CA PRO A 211 19.35 -4.73 -16.50
C PRO A 211 18.98 -3.55 -17.41
N ALA A 212 18.10 -2.66 -16.93
CA ALA A 212 17.82 -1.42 -17.63
C ALA A 212 19.16 -0.83 -18.04
N ALA A 213 19.32 -0.53 -19.33
CA ALA A 213 20.59 -0.20 -19.94
C ALA A 213 21.27 0.95 -19.18
N VAL A 214 22.08 0.58 -18.25
CA VAL A 214 23.14 1.41 -17.68
C VAL A 214 24.35 1.06 -18.54
N ASN A 215 24.86 2.04 -19.26
CA ASN A 215 25.98 2.02 -20.18
C ASN A 215 26.81 0.72 -20.22
N GLN A 216 26.91 0.16 -21.44
CA GLN A 216 27.72 -1.00 -21.81
C GLN A 216 29.19 -0.78 -21.42
N ASN A 217 29.60 -1.09 -20.22
CA ASN A 217 31.03 -1.33 -19.84
C ASN A 217 31.13 -1.96 -18.44
N VAL A 218 30.25 -2.89 -18.09
CA VAL A 218 30.51 -3.78 -16.96
C VAL A 218 30.50 -5.20 -17.47
N GLU A 219 31.67 -5.83 -17.52
CA GLU A 219 31.84 -7.24 -17.80
C GLU A 219 31.06 -8.07 -16.78
N TRP A 220 30.19 -8.95 -17.29
CA TRP A 220 29.35 -9.83 -16.49
C TRP A 220 30.16 -11.06 -16.06
N GLU A 221 30.37 -11.24 -14.75
CA GLU A 221 30.88 -12.51 -14.21
C GLU A 221 29.71 -13.43 -13.83
N PRO A 222 29.66 -14.67 -14.40
CA PRO A 222 28.65 -15.66 -14.02
C PRO A 222 29.05 -16.31 -12.70
N GLY A 223 28.30 -16.06 -11.61
CA GLY A 223 28.52 -16.79 -10.36
C GLY A 223 28.06 -16.16 -9.05
N ARG A 224 27.23 -15.13 -9.04
CA ARG A 224 26.58 -14.66 -7.80
C ARG A 224 25.09 -14.97 -7.79
N GLU A 225 24.77 -16.13 -7.21
CA GLU A 225 23.45 -16.40 -6.65
C GLU A 225 23.22 -15.48 -5.45
N SER A 226 22.19 -14.64 -5.51
CA SER A 226 21.53 -14.22 -4.26
C SER A 226 20.22 -13.47 -4.52
N PHE A 227 19.14 -14.20 -4.60
CA PHE A 227 17.88 -13.74 -4.05
C PHE A 227 17.58 -14.67 -2.86
N ASN A 228 17.88 -14.22 -1.68
CA ASN A 228 17.48 -14.64 -0.34
C ASN A 228 18.68 -14.79 0.59
N ASN A 229 18.98 -13.73 1.32
CA ASN A 229 19.39 -13.88 2.73
C ASN A 229 19.41 -12.50 3.38
N HIS A 230 18.52 -12.27 4.33
CA HIS A 230 18.72 -11.26 5.35
C HIS A 230 19.84 -11.74 6.30
N ALA A 231 21.07 -11.64 5.84
CA ALA A 231 22.23 -11.62 6.71
C ALA A 231 22.91 -10.27 6.53
N LYS A 232 23.23 -9.62 7.65
CA LYS A 232 24.00 -8.39 7.70
C LYS A 232 25.28 -8.54 6.87
N VAL A 233 25.23 -8.13 5.61
CA VAL A 233 26.43 -7.87 4.81
C VAL A 233 26.52 -6.35 4.72
N GLY A 234 27.62 -5.80 5.21
CA GLY A 234 27.93 -4.39 5.04
C GLY A 234 27.81 -4.05 3.56
N VAL A 235 26.91 -3.12 3.27
CA VAL A 235 26.72 -2.59 1.91
C VAL A 235 28.07 -1.96 1.54
N PRO A 236 28.75 -2.42 0.46
CA PRO A 236 29.89 -1.69 -0.08
C PRO A 236 29.36 -0.29 -0.39
N GLN A 237 30.05 0.75 0.09
CA GLN A 237 29.75 2.10 -0.37
C GLN A 237 29.90 2.09 -1.89
N PRO A 238 28.87 2.51 -2.66
CA PRO A 238 29.02 2.59 -4.10
C PRO A 238 30.20 3.52 -4.40
N GLU A 239 31.10 3.08 -5.25
CA GLU A 239 32.09 3.97 -5.87
C GLU A 239 31.34 5.19 -6.44
N PRO A 240 31.92 6.38 -6.47
CA PRO A 240 31.24 7.59 -6.91
C PRO A 240 30.69 7.33 -8.33
N ALA A 241 29.37 7.24 -8.41
CA ALA A 241 28.67 7.05 -9.67
C ALA A 241 29.08 8.19 -10.60
N VAL A 242 29.43 7.86 -11.84
CA VAL A 242 29.68 8.84 -12.90
C VAL A 242 28.41 9.70 -12.98
N VAL A 243 28.54 10.96 -12.59
CA VAL A 243 27.42 11.93 -12.66
C VAL A 243 26.99 11.99 -14.12
N ASN A 244 25.72 11.69 -14.38
CA ASN A 244 25.19 11.72 -15.73
C ASN A 244 25.17 13.20 -16.19
N GLU A 245 26.10 13.60 -17.01
CA GLU A 245 26.21 14.94 -17.61
C GLU A 245 25.19 15.13 -18.76
N GLU A 246 23.93 14.69 -18.55
CA GLU A 246 22.87 15.05 -19.49
C GLU A 246 22.73 16.57 -19.50
N PRO A 247 22.96 17.27 -20.64
CA PRO A 247 22.96 18.73 -20.69
C PRO A 247 21.65 19.35 -20.16
N GLU A 248 20.53 18.65 -20.36
CA GLU A 248 19.22 19.07 -19.86
C GLU A 248 19.11 19.01 -18.34
N TRP A 249 19.64 17.95 -17.71
CA TRP A 249 19.69 17.83 -16.26
C TRP A 249 20.60 18.90 -15.64
N VAL A 250 21.78 19.13 -16.24
CA VAL A 250 22.70 20.16 -15.76
C VAL A 250 22.01 21.53 -15.78
N SER A 251 21.38 21.90 -16.90
CA SER A 251 20.63 23.16 -17.01
C SER A 251 19.47 23.24 -16.01
N PHE A 252 18.68 22.17 -15.85
CA PHE A 252 17.54 22.10 -14.93
C PHE A 252 17.97 22.23 -13.48
N SER A 253 19.02 21.50 -13.07
CA SER A 253 19.49 21.45 -11.68
C SER A 253 20.19 22.72 -11.20
N GLN A 254 20.56 23.64 -12.11
CA GLN A 254 21.17 24.93 -11.77
C GLN A 254 20.12 26.01 -11.46
N GLN A 255 18.86 25.78 -11.77
CA GLN A 255 17.79 26.75 -11.54
C GLN A 255 17.28 26.73 -10.09
N ARG A 256 16.51 27.76 -9.72
CA ARG A 256 15.75 27.76 -8.46
C ARG A 256 14.61 26.79 -8.57
N GLY A 257 14.78 25.60 -8.04
CA GLY A 257 13.80 24.52 -8.12
C GLY A 257 13.17 24.20 -6.78
N ILE A 258 12.03 23.52 -6.83
CA ILE A 258 11.44 22.81 -5.69
C ILE A 258 11.38 21.33 -5.99
N LEU A 259 11.58 20.51 -4.95
CA LEU A 259 11.35 19.08 -4.99
C LEU A 259 10.08 18.76 -4.22
N VAL A 260 9.14 18.09 -4.88
CA VAL A 260 7.89 17.62 -4.28
C VAL A 260 7.88 16.10 -4.26
N ALA A 261 7.82 15.50 -3.08
CA ALA A 261 7.76 14.05 -2.91
C ALA A 261 6.31 13.61 -2.64
N GLY A 262 5.73 12.84 -3.57
CA GLY A 262 4.45 12.17 -3.42
C GLY A 262 4.58 10.80 -2.77
N GLU A 263 3.69 9.85 -3.09
CA GLU A 263 3.78 8.48 -2.56
C GLU A 263 5.10 7.81 -2.96
N ILE A 264 5.89 7.41 -1.97
CA ILE A 264 7.09 6.58 -2.10
C ILE A 264 6.97 5.44 -1.11
N ARG A 265 7.19 4.20 -1.55
CA ARG A 265 6.96 3.02 -0.71
C ARG A 265 8.22 2.51 -0.04
N ASP A 266 9.34 2.63 -0.72
CA ASP A 266 10.62 2.17 -0.21
C ASP A 266 11.34 3.29 0.54
N PRO A 267 11.65 3.13 1.84
CA PRO A 267 12.45 4.08 2.61
C PRO A 267 13.82 4.39 2.00
N GLN A 268 14.42 3.45 1.26
CA GLN A 268 15.69 3.68 0.57
C GLN A 268 15.53 4.68 -0.58
N GLU A 269 14.43 4.57 -1.34
CA GLU A 269 14.07 5.55 -2.37
C GLU A 269 13.81 6.93 -1.75
N ALA A 270 13.05 6.97 -0.65
CA ALA A 270 12.79 8.20 0.09
C ALA A 270 14.09 8.89 0.53
N ASN A 271 15.02 8.13 1.11
CA ASN A 271 16.33 8.64 1.51
C ASN A 271 17.15 9.16 0.32
N ALA A 272 17.07 8.52 -0.84
CA ALA A 272 17.75 9.00 -2.06
C ALA A 272 17.17 10.34 -2.52
N VAL A 273 15.84 10.51 -2.46
CA VAL A 273 15.15 11.77 -2.77
C VAL A 273 15.55 12.89 -1.81
N ALA A 274 15.63 12.60 -0.51
CA ALA A 274 16.06 13.59 0.49
C ALA A 274 17.51 14.05 0.26
N ARG A 275 18.42 13.12 -0.06
CA ARG A 275 19.82 13.45 -0.41
C ARG A 275 19.89 14.33 -1.66
N LEU A 276 19.12 14.00 -2.69
CA LEU A 276 19.05 14.80 -3.92
C LEU A 276 18.56 16.23 -3.63
N ALA A 277 17.48 16.39 -2.86
CA ALA A 277 16.96 17.71 -2.51
C ALA A 277 18.01 18.56 -1.76
N LYS A 278 18.69 17.95 -0.79
CA LYS A 278 19.76 18.59 -0.04
C LYS A 278 20.92 19.00 -0.96
N ALA A 279 21.40 18.10 -1.81
CA ALA A 279 22.52 18.38 -2.71
C ALA A 279 22.19 19.47 -3.74
N LEU A 280 20.93 19.57 -4.18
CA LEU A 280 20.46 20.63 -5.06
C LEU A 280 20.28 21.98 -4.34
N GLY A 281 20.23 22.00 -3.00
CA GLY A 281 19.84 23.18 -2.21
C GLY A 281 18.37 23.57 -2.45
N TRP A 282 17.52 22.61 -2.78
CA TRP A 282 16.11 22.83 -3.08
C TRP A 282 15.22 22.50 -1.89
N PRO A 283 14.13 23.28 -1.66
CA PRO A 283 13.17 22.95 -0.63
C PRO A 283 12.47 21.64 -0.99
N LEU A 284 12.33 20.76 0.01
CA LEU A 284 11.64 19.49 -0.10
C LEU A 284 10.25 19.60 0.53
N LEU A 285 9.19 19.55 -0.28
CA LEU A 285 7.80 19.48 0.13
C LEU A 285 7.36 18.01 0.06
N ALA A 286 7.22 17.38 1.21
CA ALA A 286 7.00 15.93 1.31
C ALA A 286 5.58 15.62 1.78
N ASP A 287 4.81 14.88 0.96
CA ASP A 287 3.53 14.29 1.31
C ASP A 287 3.70 13.25 2.42
N VAL A 288 2.69 13.02 3.26
CA VAL A 288 2.79 12.03 4.35
C VAL A 288 3.05 10.60 3.84
N GLN A 289 2.67 10.29 2.61
CA GLN A 289 2.92 8.99 1.96
C GLN A 289 4.34 8.84 1.42
N SER A 290 5.12 9.93 1.42
CA SER A 290 6.48 9.93 0.85
C SER A 290 7.53 9.23 1.70
N GLN A 291 7.21 8.83 2.93
CA GLN A 291 8.13 8.39 3.98
C GLN A 291 9.09 9.50 4.48
N LEU A 292 8.94 10.73 3.97
CA LEU A 292 9.81 11.87 4.28
C LEU A 292 9.14 12.94 5.15
N ARG A 293 7.79 12.98 5.17
CA ARG A 293 7.03 14.03 5.84
C ARG A 293 7.28 14.10 7.35
N LEU A 294 7.52 12.95 7.94
CA LEU A 294 7.77 12.79 9.38
C LEU A 294 9.26 12.62 9.70
N SER A 295 10.15 12.97 8.75
CA SER A 295 11.61 12.87 8.87
C SER A 295 12.30 14.22 8.73
N ALA A 296 13.55 14.32 9.21
CA ALA A 296 14.36 15.52 9.10
C ALA A 296 14.64 15.88 7.63
N GLY A 297 14.65 17.20 7.34
CA GLY A 297 15.05 17.74 6.04
C GLY A 297 13.89 18.09 5.10
N ALA A 298 12.67 17.65 5.36
CA ALA A 298 11.48 18.14 4.66
C ALA A 298 10.95 19.42 5.34
N ILE A 299 10.33 20.30 4.54
CA ILE A 299 9.64 21.48 5.08
C ILE A 299 8.37 20.99 5.81
N SER A 300 8.36 21.12 7.11
CA SER A 300 7.23 20.75 7.97
C SER A 300 6.02 21.68 7.70
N HIS A 301 4.80 21.19 7.91
CA HIS A 301 3.57 22.00 7.87
C HIS A 301 3.38 22.86 6.61
N TYR A 302 3.98 22.48 5.47
CA TYR A 302 3.90 23.24 4.23
C TYR A 302 2.45 23.45 3.79
N ASP A 303 1.55 22.49 4.02
CA ASP A 303 0.14 22.61 3.65
C ASP A 303 -0.56 23.71 4.45
N LEU A 304 -0.25 23.88 5.74
CA LEU A 304 -0.72 24.99 6.56
C LEU A 304 -0.05 26.30 6.13
N ALA A 305 1.25 26.30 5.85
CA ALA A 305 1.98 27.49 5.39
C ALA A 305 1.46 28.02 4.06
N LEU A 306 0.92 27.16 3.18
CA LEU A 306 0.27 27.57 1.93
C LEU A 306 -1.00 28.42 2.12
N HIS A 307 -1.55 28.55 3.34
CA HIS A 307 -2.57 29.56 3.63
C HIS A 307 -1.99 30.98 3.62
N SER A 308 -0.72 31.18 4.03
CA SER A 308 -0.06 32.48 4.04
C SER A 308 0.28 32.96 2.62
N PRO A 309 -0.15 34.18 2.23
CA PRO A 309 0.29 34.79 0.97
C PRO A 309 1.83 34.88 0.88
N ARG A 310 2.47 35.30 1.97
CA ARG A 310 3.93 35.43 2.04
C ARG A 310 4.67 34.13 1.72
N PHE A 311 4.19 32.99 2.22
CA PHE A 311 4.81 31.71 1.90
C PHE A 311 4.63 31.34 0.42
N ARG A 312 3.42 31.58 -0.12
CA ARG A 312 3.17 31.34 -1.55
C ARG A 312 4.03 32.20 -2.44
N ASP A 313 4.20 33.50 -2.10
CA ASP A 313 5.05 34.42 -2.87
C ASP A 313 6.52 33.97 -2.86
N GLN A 314 7.03 33.55 -1.69
CA GLN A 314 8.38 32.99 -1.58
C GLN A 314 8.53 31.67 -2.37
N LEU A 315 7.53 30.79 -2.31
CA LEU A 315 7.55 29.55 -3.05
C LEU A 315 7.48 29.79 -4.57
N ALA A 316 6.80 30.87 -4.99
CA ALA A 316 6.67 31.27 -6.38
C ALA A 316 7.97 31.83 -7.00
N GLU A 317 9.03 32.04 -6.20
CA GLU A 317 10.36 32.34 -6.75
C GLU A 317 11.01 31.15 -7.45
N ALA A 318 10.49 29.95 -7.24
CA ALA A 318 10.94 28.75 -7.94
C ALA A 318 10.53 28.79 -9.41
N THR A 319 11.46 28.44 -10.29
CA THR A 319 11.23 28.42 -11.74
C THR A 319 11.02 27.03 -12.29
N VAL A 320 11.52 26.00 -11.57
CA VAL A 320 11.40 24.60 -12.00
C VAL A 320 10.86 23.70 -10.88
N LEU A 321 10.19 22.63 -11.28
CA LEU A 321 9.60 21.64 -10.39
C LEU A 321 10.12 20.24 -10.72
N LEU A 322 10.68 19.55 -9.73
CA LEU A 322 10.87 18.10 -9.75
C LEU A 322 9.86 17.44 -8.82
N GLN A 323 8.85 16.78 -9.37
CA GLN A 323 7.95 15.93 -8.61
C GLN A 323 8.45 14.48 -8.66
N VAL A 324 8.51 13.79 -7.51
CA VAL A 324 8.98 12.41 -7.41
C VAL A 324 7.92 11.54 -6.76
N GLY A 325 7.74 10.33 -7.27
CA GLY A 325 6.80 9.36 -6.74
C GLY A 325 5.36 9.55 -7.22
N GLY A 326 4.41 9.10 -6.39
CA GLY A 326 3.00 9.01 -6.72
C GLY A 326 2.18 10.28 -6.47
N ARG A 327 0.89 10.05 -6.12
CA ARG A 327 -0.10 11.13 -5.93
C ARG A 327 0.18 11.93 -4.67
N LEU A 328 -0.29 13.18 -4.67
CA LEU A 328 -0.24 14.11 -3.54
C LEU A 328 -1.61 14.23 -2.87
N ILE A 329 -1.62 14.31 -1.53
CA ILE A 329 -2.83 14.51 -0.71
C ILE A 329 -3.23 15.98 -0.68
N SER A 330 -2.27 16.89 -0.52
CA SER A 330 -2.53 18.32 -0.35
C SER A 330 -3.20 18.93 -1.56
N LYS A 331 -4.47 19.36 -1.41
CA LYS A 331 -5.20 20.11 -2.44
C LYS A 331 -4.54 21.45 -2.73
N ARG A 332 -4.03 22.15 -1.69
CA ARG A 332 -3.39 23.45 -1.82
C ARG A 332 -2.10 23.38 -2.61
N LEU A 333 -1.28 22.36 -2.32
CA LEU A 333 -0.05 22.13 -3.09
C LEU A 333 -0.36 21.81 -4.56
N ASN A 334 -1.34 20.93 -4.80
CA ASN A 334 -1.79 20.63 -6.16
C ASN A 334 -2.26 21.89 -6.90
N GLN A 335 -3.05 22.75 -6.24
CA GLN A 335 -3.50 24.04 -6.81
C GLN A 335 -2.33 24.98 -7.08
N PHE A 336 -1.37 25.07 -6.16
CA PHE A 336 -0.16 25.88 -6.38
C PHE A 336 0.62 25.36 -7.60
N ILE A 337 0.87 24.05 -7.68
CA ILE A 337 1.57 23.42 -8.80
C ILE A 337 0.87 23.69 -10.13
N SER A 338 -0.46 23.60 -10.16
CA SER A 338 -1.26 23.80 -11.37
C SER A 338 -1.29 25.25 -11.85
N ASN A 339 -1.27 26.21 -10.92
CA ASN A 339 -1.43 27.63 -11.24
C ASN A 339 -0.11 28.37 -11.46
N HIS A 340 1.02 27.80 -11.01
CA HIS A 340 2.32 28.43 -11.13
C HIS A 340 2.90 28.26 -12.54
N PRO A 341 3.44 29.34 -13.19
CA PRO A 341 3.98 29.30 -14.56
C PRO A 341 5.40 28.71 -14.58
N TRP A 342 5.51 27.39 -14.39
CA TRP A 342 6.79 26.70 -14.41
C TRP A 342 7.51 26.86 -15.75
N GLN A 343 8.80 27.17 -15.73
CA GLN A 343 9.64 27.08 -16.94
C GLN A 343 9.83 25.61 -17.35
N GLN A 344 10.03 24.73 -16.37
CA GLN A 344 10.11 23.29 -16.60
C GLN A 344 9.49 22.51 -15.43
N ARG A 345 8.76 21.45 -15.77
CA ARG A 345 8.23 20.47 -14.80
C ARG A 345 8.72 19.09 -15.18
N TRP A 346 9.40 18.44 -14.25
CA TRP A 346 9.82 17.06 -14.38
C TRP A 346 9.08 16.20 -13.35
N LEU A 347 8.62 15.03 -13.80
CA LEU A 347 7.95 14.07 -12.95
C LEU A 347 8.66 12.74 -13.07
N LEU A 348 9.32 12.31 -11.99
CA LEU A 348 10.03 11.04 -11.86
C LEU A 348 9.16 10.04 -11.10
N ALA A 349 8.95 8.86 -11.67
CA ALA A 349 8.37 7.71 -10.99
C ALA A 349 8.87 6.41 -11.61
N ASP A 350 8.74 5.31 -10.88
CA ASP A 350 9.10 3.94 -11.31
C ASP A 350 8.05 3.33 -12.27
N HIS A 351 7.10 4.12 -12.77
CA HIS A 351 6.00 3.68 -13.63
C HIS A 351 5.53 4.77 -14.59
N ASP A 352 4.78 4.37 -15.60
CA ASP A 352 4.23 5.22 -16.66
C ASP A 352 2.81 5.78 -16.38
N ALA A 353 2.17 5.39 -15.27
CA ALA A 353 0.81 5.85 -14.94
C ALA A 353 0.71 7.38 -14.88
N ARG A 354 -0.36 7.92 -15.45
CA ARG A 354 -0.61 9.36 -15.48
C ARG A 354 -0.93 9.90 -14.08
N LEU A 355 -0.15 10.88 -13.61
CA LEU A 355 -0.28 11.45 -12.27
C LEU A 355 -0.68 12.93 -12.25
N ALA A 356 -0.55 13.65 -13.37
CA ALA A 356 -0.89 15.07 -13.47
C ALA A 356 -2.37 15.23 -13.88
N ALA A 357 -3.19 15.72 -12.95
CA ALA A 357 -4.60 16.02 -13.20
C ALA A 357 -4.83 17.41 -13.82
N ASP A 358 -3.80 18.26 -13.86
CA ASP A 358 -3.84 19.64 -14.31
C ASP A 358 -3.49 19.83 -15.79
N TYR A 359 -3.15 18.74 -16.48
CA TYR A 359 -2.77 18.74 -17.90
C TYR A 359 -1.60 19.66 -18.25
N GLY A 360 -0.84 20.13 -17.27
CA GLY A 360 0.30 21.02 -17.48
C GLY A 360 1.42 20.37 -18.29
N LEU A 361 2.18 21.18 -19.02
CA LEU A 361 3.36 20.70 -19.75
C LEU A 361 4.40 20.16 -18.78
N GLN A 362 4.85 18.93 -19.02
CA GLN A 362 5.83 18.28 -18.15
C GLN A 362 6.69 17.28 -18.91
N ARG A 363 7.92 17.06 -18.43
CA ARG A 363 8.76 15.93 -18.82
C ARG A 363 8.47 14.75 -17.87
N ARG A 364 8.16 13.60 -18.43
CA ARG A 364 7.95 12.37 -17.69
C ARG A 364 9.20 11.50 -17.71
N LEU A 365 9.70 11.12 -16.52
CA LEU A 365 10.83 10.23 -16.33
C LEU A 365 10.31 8.94 -15.70
N VAL A 366 10.49 7.82 -16.37
CA VAL A 366 10.13 6.49 -15.86
C VAL A 366 11.42 5.73 -15.57
N ALA A 367 11.79 5.65 -14.29
CA ALA A 367 13.01 5.03 -13.84
C ALA A 367 12.90 4.61 -12.36
N PRO A 368 13.70 3.62 -11.90
CA PRO A 368 13.85 3.33 -10.48
C PRO A 368 14.33 4.58 -9.74
N ILE A 369 13.53 5.07 -8.78
CA ILE A 369 13.73 6.37 -8.13
C ILE A 369 15.11 6.44 -7.47
N ALA A 370 15.49 5.40 -6.68
CA ALA A 370 16.77 5.37 -5.98
C ALA A 370 17.97 5.46 -6.92
N LEU A 371 17.93 4.69 -8.03
CA LEU A 371 19.01 4.67 -9.02
C LEU A 371 19.11 6.03 -9.73
N TRP A 372 17.97 6.57 -10.19
CA TRP A 372 17.95 7.87 -10.85
C TRP A 372 18.49 8.97 -9.94
N CYS A 373 18.02 9.03 -8.68
CA CYS A 373 18.54 9.99 -7.71
C CYS A 373 20.04 9.83 -7.49
N ALA A 374 20.54 8.60 -7.34
CA ALA A 374 21.96 8.34 -7.11
C ALA A 374 22.85 8.83 -8.26
N THR A 375 22.40 8.68 -9.51
CA THR A 375 23.17 9.09 -10.70
C THR A 375 23.05 10.60 -11.01
N HIS A 376 22.06 11.28 -10.44
CA HIS A 376 21.79 12.70 -10.71
C HIS A 376 22.04 13.63 -9.49
N THR A 377 22.43 13.06 -8.34
CA THR A 377 22.81 13.85 -7.16
C THR A 377 24.16 14.54 -7.39
N PRO A 378 24.23 15.88 -7.30
CA PRO A 378 25.50 16.59 -7.40
C PRO A 378 26.53 16.09 -6.36
N PRO A 379 27.84 16.07 -6.71
CA PRO A 379 28.87 15.59 -5.80
C PRO A 379 29.11 16.51 -4.60
N GLN A 380 28.69 17.76 -4.69
CA GLN A 380 28.78 18.76 -3.64
C GLN A 380 27.42 19.41 -3.37
N ASP A 381 27.08 19.55 -2.09
CA ASP A 381 25.85 20.21 -1.68
C ASP A 381 25.90 21.71 -2.06
N LYS A 382 24.83 22.18 -2.71
CA LYS A 382 24.63 23.59 -3.01
C LYS A 382 24.02 24.31 -1.80
N ALA A 383 24.35 25.59 -1.63
CA ALA A 383 23.68 26.41 -0.63
C ALA A 383 22.16 26.52 -0.97
N PRO A 384 21.28 26.42 0.02
CA PRO A 384 19.86 26.65 -0.20
C PRO A 384 19.59 28.05 -0.76
N TRP A 385 18.83 28.13 -1.87
CA TRP A 385 18.42 29.39 -2.46
C TRP A 385 17.27 30.06 -1.70
N HIS A 386 16.66 29.38 -0.72
CA HIS A 386 15.40 29.73 -0.07
C HIS A 386 15.54 29.86 1.45
N GLN A 387 14.55 30.52 2.06
CA GLN A 387 14.33 30.57 3.51
C GLN A 387 12.89 30.12 3.86
N LEU A 388 12.35 29.20 3.04
CA LEU A 388 10.97 28.73 3.14
C LEU A 388 10.67 27.97 4.43
N ASP A 389 11.67 27.54 5.18
CA ASP A 389 11.51 26.85 6.44
C ASP A 389 11.15 27.76 7.64
N ARG A 390 11.30 29.10 7.50
CA ARG A 390 11.03 30.05 8.59
C ARG A 390 9.58 30.02 9.05
N LEU A 391 8.65 30.22 8.12
CA LEU A 391 7.22 30.24 8.45
C LEU A 391 6.70 28.88 8.93
N PRO A 392 7.01 27.74 8.28
CA PRO A 392 6.70 26.43 8.79
C PRO A 392 7.25 26.14 10.19
N LYS A 393 8.46 26.58 10.52
CA LYS A 393 9.01 26.48 11.88
C LYS A 393 8.24 27.33 12.91
N GLN A 394 7.81 28.54 12.51
CA GLN A 394 6.95 29.36 13.33
C GLN A 394 5.59 28.69 13.56
N ILE A 395 4.99 28.13 12.53
CA ILE A 395 3.75 27.34 12.65
C ILE A 395 3.97 26.18 13.61
N ALA A 396 5.03 25.38 13.42
CA ALA A 396 5.36 24.24 14.27
C ALA A 396 5.46 24.61 15.75
N SER A 397 6.11 25.75 16.07
CA SER A 397 6.25 26.23 17.44
C SER A 397 4.93 26.75 18.05
N SER A 398 3.99 27.19 17.20
CA SER A 398 2.69 27.72 17.63
C SER A 398 1.59 26.67 17.70
N LEU A 399 1.74 25.55 16.95
CA LEU A 399 0.72 24.48 16.90
C LEU A 399 0.28 23.97 18.27
N PRO A 400 1.17 23.73 19.26
CA PRO A 400 0.73 23.30 20.59
C PRO A 400 -0.21 24.27 21.30
N GLN A 401 -0.18 25.56 20.93
CA GLN A 401 -1.09 26.58 21.48
C GLN A 401 -2.39 26.71 20.67
N TRP A 402 -2.34 26.38 19.38
CA TRP A 402 -3.47 26.52 18.47
C TRP A 402 -4.35 25.28 18.37
N LEU A 403 -3.79 24.10 18.72
CA LEU A 403 -4.49 22.83 18.67
C LEU A 403 -5.09 22.53 20.05
N PRO A 404 -6.43 22.40 20.15
CA PRO A 404 -7.01 21.78 21.34
C PRO A 404 -6.51 20.34 21.47
N ASP A 405 -6.01 19.97 22.66
CA ASP A 405 -5.48 18.64 22.94
C ASP A 405 -6.47 17.53 22.59
N TRP A 406 -7.73 17.71 23.00
CA TRP A 406 -8.82 16.77 22.69
C TRP A 406 -9.57 17.21 21.44
N SER A 407 -8.90 17.05 20.31
CA SER A 407 -9.44 17.30 18.98
C SER A 407 -8.86 16.32 17.98
N GLU A 408 -9.54 16.07 16.85
CA GLU A 408 -9.02 15.19 15.82
C GLU A 408 -7.62 15.63 15.31
N PRO A 409 -7.40 16.93 14.97
CA PRO A 409 -6.05 17.38 14.59
C PRO A 409 -5.04 17.32 15.75
N GLY A 410 -5.47 17.58 17.00
CA GLY A 410 -4.62 17.47 18.20
C GLY A 410 -4.15 16.03 18.44
N ILE A 411 -5.08 15.07 18.34
CA ILE A 411 -4.75 13.63 18.45
C ILE A 411 -3.81 13.20 17.32
N CYS A 412 -4.02 13.67 16.08
CA CYS A 412 -3.11 13.41 14.97
C CYS A 412 -1.70 13.95 15.23
N HIS A 413 -1.60 15.18 15.72
CA HIS A 413 -0.33 15.81 16.08
C HIS A 413 0.39 15.03 17.19
N TRP A 414 -0.33 14.68 18.26
CA TRP A 414 0.19 13.86 19.36
C TRP A 414 0.67 12.48 18.86
N LEU A 415 -0.12 11.81 18.00
CA LEU A 415 0.21 10.48 17.49
C LEU A 415 1.56 10.47 16.73
N CYS A 416 1.85 11.50 15.95
CA CYS A 416 3.14 11.60 15.25
C CYS A 416 4.32 11.57 16.21
N ALA A 417 4.21 12.21 17.37
CA ALA A 417 5.26 12.25 18.38
C ALA A 417 5.38 10.93 19.16
N LYS A 418 4.33 10.11 19.20
CA LYS A 418 4.28 8.89 20.03
C LYS A 418 4.44 7.59 19.24
N ASN A 419 3.98 7.54 17.99
CA ASN A 419 4.07 6.32 17.18
C ASN A 419 5.53 5.96 16.88
N ARG A 420 5.87 4.68 17.02
CA ARG A 420 7.22 4.13 16.77
C ARG A 420 7.18 2.88 15.88
N GLY A 421 6.05 2.59 15.29
CA GLY A 421 5.83 1.42 14.44
C GLY A 421 5.21 1.79 13.10
N PRO A 422 4.83 0.78 12.31
CA PRO A 422 4.05 0.98 11.10
C PRO A 422 2.77 1.78 11.39
N LEU A 423 2.47 2.77 10.55
CA LEU A 423 1.32 3.64 10.69
C LEU A 423 0.45 3.54 9.44
N LEU A 424 -0.73 2.92 9.55
CA LEU A 424 -1.73 2.94 8.49
C LEU A 424 -2.68 4.11 8.72
N LEU A 425 -2.84 4.96 7.70
CA LEU A 425 -3.71 6.11 7.74
C LEU A 425 -4.99 5.85 6.94
N GLY A 426 -6.11 5.97 7.63
CA GLY A 426 -7.43 5.92 7.02
C GLY A 426 -7.67 7.08 6.07
N ASN A 427 -8.47 6.82 5.06
CA ASN A 427 -8.93 7.82 4.11
C ASN A 427 -9.83 8.88 4.77
N SER A 428 -10.34 9.84 4.01
CA SER A 428 -11.10 10.98 4.51
C SER A 428 -10.24 11.98 5.30
N LEU A 429 -10.57 12.31 6.55
CA LEU A 429 -9.86 13.29 7.37
C LEU A 429 -8.54 12.78 7.95
N PRO A 430 -8.41 11.55 8.47
CA PRO A 430 -7.20 11.08 9.13
C PRO A 430 -5.92 11.33 8.34
N VAL A 431 -5.85 10.86 7.09
CA VAL A 431 -4.65 11.03 6.24
C VAL A 431 -4.36 12.50 5.93
N ARG A 432 -5.40 13.34 5.77
CA ARG A 432 -5.24 14.77 5.51
C ARG A 432 -4.75 15.53 6.72
N MET A 433 -5.28 15.22 7.91
CA MET A 433 -4.81 15.84 9.15
C MET A 433 -3.36 15.45 9.44
N MET A 434 -3.00 14.18 9.25
CA MET A 434 -1.61 13.74 9.39
C MET A 434 -0.67 14.47 8.43
N ASP A 435 -1.08 14.74 7.20
CA ASP A 435 -0.30 15.54 6.24
C ASP A 435 -0.17 17.01 6.67
N MET A 436 -1.21 17.61 7.28
CA MET A 436 -1.20 19.01 7.71
C MET A 436 -0.43 19.23 9.02
N VAL A 437 -0.76 18.48 10.07
CA VAL A 437 -0.28 18.74 11.43
C VAL A 437 0.79 17.76 11.91
N GLY A 438 1.13 16.75 11.12
CA GLY A 438 2.17 15.79 11.46
C GLY A 438 3.52 16.48 11.63
N VAL A 439 4.23 16.13 12.70
CA VAL A 439 5.57 16.63 13.03
C VAL A 439 6.62 15.56 12.86
N GLU A 440 7.85 15.98 12.73
CA GLU A 440 9.02 15.11 12.85
C GLU A 440 8.99 14.44 14.23
N GLY A 441 8.98 13.11 14.24
CA GLY A 441 9.15 12.35 15.49
C GLY A 441 10.51 12.64 16.08
N SER A 442 10.55 13.00 17.38
CA SER A 442 11.76 13.42 18.06
C SER A 442 12.96 12.51 17.80
N THR A 443 14.04 13.08 17.28
CA THR A 443 15.48 12.75 17.42
C THR A 443 15.90 11.28 17.57
N VAL A 444 15.22 10.31 16.99
CA VAL A 444 15.77 8.97 16.87
C VAL A 444 16.42 8.86 15.50
N SER A 445 17.73 8.76 15.47
CA SER A 445 18.57 8.60 14.27
C SER A 445 18.30 7.33 13.46
N ASP A 446 17.27 6.57 13.81
CA ASP A 446 16.87 5.35 13.14
C ASP A 446 15.65 5.61 12.24
N HIS A 447 15.92 5.97 10.98
CA HIS A 447 14.94 6.21 9.93
C HIS A 447 14.07 4.97 9.56
N SER A 448 14.25 3.85 10.25
CA SER A 448 13.48 2.62 10.05
C SER A 448 12.13 2.60 10.79
N LEU A 449 11.78 3.65 11.55
CA LEU A 449 10.81 3.50 12.64
C LEU A 449 9.35 3.83 12.30
N SER A 450 9.05 4.67 11.34
CA SER A 450 7.65 5.05 11.02
C SER A 450 7.36 4.89 9.55
N HIS A 451 7.08 3.67 9.12
CA HIS A 451 6.61 3.43 7.76
C HIS A 451 5.13 3.77 7.67
N VAL A 452 4.79 4.74 6.83
CA VAL A 452 3.40 5.15 6.60
C VAL A 452 2.79 4.33 5.46
N PHE A 453 1.64 3.72 5.73
CA PHE A 453 0.84 2.97 4.76
C PHE A 453 -0.50 3.65 4.55
N THR A 454 -1.02 3.56 3.33
CA THR A 454 -2.32 4.11 2.95
C THR A 454 -2.98 3.24 1.87
N ASN A 455 -4.30 3.36 1.71
CA ASN A 455 -5.05 2.86 0.55
C ASN A 455 -5.53 4.06 -0.27
N ARG A 456 -4.60 4.72 -0.98
CA ARG A 456 -4.87 5.96 -1.72
C ARG A 456 -4.95 5.79 -3.23
N GLY A 457 -5.03 4.57 -3.71
CA GLY A 457 -5.31 4.27 -5.12
C GLY A 457 -6.71 4.73 -5.52
N ALA A 458 -7.73 4.05 -5.02
CA ALA A 458 -9.14 4.42 -5.16
C ALA A 458 -9.61 5.37 -4.04
N SER A 459 -8.89 5.39 -2.92
CA SER A 459 -9.22 6.20 -1.73
C SER A 459 -10.57 5.85 -1.09
N GLY A 460 -10.96 4.57 -1.14
CA GLY A 460 -12.18 4.05 -0.51
C GLY A 460 -12.09 4.02 1.01
N ILE A 461 -13.23 3.85 1.67
CA ILE A 461 -13.32 3.67 3.13
C ILE A 461 -13.29 2.19 3.53
N ASP A 462 -13.33 1.31 2.55
CA ASP A 462 -13.38 -0.13 2.67
C ASP A 462 -11.99 -0.74 2.96
N GLY A 463 -11.96 -1.86 3.68
CA GLY A 463 -10.80 -2.72 3.88
C GLY A 463 -9.63 -2.13 4.67
N LEU A 464 -9.81 -1.03 5.39
CA LEU A 464 -8.71 -0.37 6.12
C LEU A 464 -8.26 -1.19 7.34
N ILE A 465 -9.22 -1.80 8.07
CA ILE A 465 -8.92 -2.69 9.20
C ILE A 465 -8.20 -3.95 8.70
N ALA A 466 -8.71 -4.54 7.63
CA ALA A 466 -8.10 -5.71 7.01
C ALA A 466 -6.67 -5.41 6.49
N THR A 467 -6.47 -4.25 5.86
CA THR A 467 -5.13 -3.82 5.41
C THR A 467 -4.17 -3.67 6.59
N ALA A 468 -4.62 -3.08 7.70
CA ALA A 468 -3.80 -2.96 8.91
C ALA A 468 -3.42 -4.31 9.49
N ALA A 469 -4.35 -5.28 9.51
CA ALA A 469 -4.07 -6.65 9.92
C ALA A 469 -2.99 -7.30 9.04
N GLY A 470 -3.05 -7.08 7.72
CA GLY A 470 -2.04 -7.55 6.78
C GLY A 470 -0.67 -6.93 7.03
N VAL A 471 -0.60 -5.61 7.23
CA VAL A 471 0.65 -4.90 7.57
C VAL A 471 1.23 -5.40 8.90
N ALA A 472 0.40 -5.57 9.94
CA ALA A 472 0.83 -6.09 11.23
C ALA A 472 1.38 -7.52 11.11
N THR A 473 0.76 -8.37 10.30
CA THR A 473 1.26 -9.72 10.01
C THR A 473 2.61 -9.70 9.30
N ALA A 474 2.84 -8.72 8.43
CA ALA A 474 4.11 -8.53 7.72
C ALA A 474 5.23 -7.99 8.62
N ARG A 475 4.89 -7.27 9.69
CA ARG A 475 5.82 -6.58 10.61
C ARG A 475 5.58 -6.98 12.07
N PRO A 476 5.75 -8.27 12.42
CA PRO A 476 5.35 -8.80 13.73
C PRO A 476 6.19 -8.30 14.91
N ASP A 477 7.35 -7.75 14.64
CA ASP A 477 8.31 -7.22 15.61
C ASP A 477 7.95 -5.82 16.13
N ARG A 478 6.93 -5.16 15.55
CA ARG A 478 6.55 -3.79 15.88
C ARG A 478 5.04 -3.64 16.01
N CYS A 479 4.63 -2.75 16.91
CA CYS A 479 3.22 -2.40 17.05
C CYS A 479 2.76 -1.57 15.86
N THR A 480 1.81 -2.10 15.09
CA THR A 480 1.15 -1.37 14.00
C THR A 480 0.05 -0.49 14.58
N THR A 481 0.00 0.79 14.17
CA THR A 481 -1.11 1.69 14.50
C THR A 481 -1.97 1.93 13.27
N LEU A 482 -3.28 1.73 13.38
CA LEU A 482 -4.26 2.15 12.39
C LEU A 482 -5.02 3.37 12.94
N LEU A 483 -4.90 4.51 12.26
CA LEU A 483 -5.71 5.70 12.53
C LEU A 483 -6.85 5.79 11.53
N LEU A 484 -8.11 5.70 11.98
CA LEU A 484 -9.26 5.77 11.07
C LEU A 484 -10.48 6.43 11.70
N GLY A 485 -11.44 6.85 10.85
CA GLY A 485 -12.74 7.37 11.28
C GLY A 485 -13.78 6.27 11.50
N ASP A 486 -14.83 6.59 12.23
CA ASP A 486 -15.95 5.72 12.60
C ASP A 486 -16.68 5.10 11.41
N THR A 487 -17.04 5.89 10.40
CA THR A 487 -17.72 5.39 9.19
C THR A 487 -16.89 4.34 8.46
N SER A 488 -15.56 4.52 8.39
CA SER A 488 -14.65 3.52 7.82
C SER A 488 -14.58 2.25 8.66
N ALA A 489 -14.63 2.38 9.99
CA ALA A 489 -14.65 1.23 10.90
C ALA A 489 -15.95 0.44 10.76
N LEU A 490 -17.11 1.12 10.69
CA LEU A 490 -18.41 0.48 10.45
C LEU A 490 -18.45 -0.26 9.11
N HIS A 491 -17.88 0.33 8.07
CA HIS A 491 -17.84 -0.29 6.74
C HIS A 491 -16.99 -1.57 6.70
N ASP A 492 -15.94 -1.66 7.52
CA ASP A 492 -15.00 -2.78 7.54
C ASP A 492 -15.09 -3.62 8.84
N LEU A 493 -16.26 -3.63 9.48
CA LEU A 493 -16.46 -4.20 10.81
C LEU A 493 -16.14 -5.69 10.90
N ASN A 494 -16.46 -6.48 9.86
CA ASN A 494 -16.17 -7.92 9.82
C ASN A 494 -14.66 -8.22 9.88
N SER A 495 -13.84 -7.28 9.46
CA SER A 495 -12.37 -7.43 9.49
C SER A 495 -11.80 -7.41 10.91
N LEU A 496 -12.59 -7.04 11.94
CA LEU A 496 -12.20 -7.24 13.34
C LEU A 496 -11.93 -8.72 13.67
N ALA A 497 -12.55 -9.66 12.95
CA ALA A 497 -12.26 -11.09 13.06
C ALA A 497 -10.82 -11.47 12.66
N LEU A 498 -10.18 -10.70 11.78
CA LEU A 498 -8.75 -10.86 11.48
C LEU A 498 -7.89 -10.42 12.66
N LEU A 499 -8.28 -9.32 13.31
CA LEU A 499 -7.56 -8.77 14.45
C LEU A 499 -7.55 -9.71 15.65
N SER A 500 -8.65 -10.44 15.89
CA SER A 500 -8.75 -11.41 16.99
C SER A 500 -7.77 -12.57 16.88
N LYS A 501 -7.20 -12.82 15.70
CA LYS A 501 -6.24 -13.89 15.42
C LYS A 501 -4.80 -13.39 15.27
N LEU A 502 -4.58 -12.08 15.36
CA LEU A 502 -3.24 -11.52 15.24
C LEU A 502 -2.37 -11.88 16.45
N THR A 503 -1.15 -12.32 16.16
CA THR A 503 -0.10 -12.49 17.15
C THR A 503 0.78 -11.25 17.31
N SER A 504 0.73 -10.35 16.33
CA SER A 504 1.47 -9.09 16.31
C SER A 504 0.68 -7.99 17.03
N PRO A 505 1.33 -7.09 17.76
CA PRO A 505 0.63 -5.99 18.42
C PRO A 505 0.04 -5.01 17.40
N LEU A 506 -1.22 -4.59 17.64
CA LEU A 506 -1.90 -3.60 16.82
C LEU A 506 -2.80 -2.69 17.66
N VAL A 507 -2.68 -1.39 17.45
CA VAL A 507 -3.59 -0.39 18.01
C VAL A 507 -4.49 0.13 16.89
N LEU A 508 -5.80 -0.08 17.04
CA LEU A 508 -6.81 0.57 16.23
C LEU A 508 -7.23 1.85 16.96
N LEU A 509 -6.72 3.00 16.51
CA LEU A 509 -7.07 4.31 17.05
C LEU A 509 -8.20 4.90 16.21
N LEU A 510 -9.38 4.91 16.80
CA LEU A 510 -10.63 5.29 16.15
C LEU A 510 -11.03 6.71 16.55
N LEU A 511 -11.17 7.59 15.58
CA LEU A 511 -11.75 8.92 15.73
C LEU A 511 -13.25 8.81 15.46
N ASN A 512 -14.06 8.81 16.53
CA ASN A 512 -15.51 8.74 16.43
C ASN A 512 -16.11 10.13 16.59
N ASN A 513 -16.50 10.73 15.47
CA ASN A 513 -17.15 12.03 15.39
C ASN A 513 -18.62 11.93 14.91
N ASP A 514 -19.19 10.73 15.00
CA ASP A 514 -20.59 10.43 14.66
C ASP A 514 -20.92 10.71 13.20
N GLY A 515 -20.09 10.16 12.28
CA GLY A 515 -20.36 10.12 10.84
C GLY A 515 -19.36 10.81 9.93
N GLY A 516 -19.79 11.21 8.75
CA GLY A 516 -18.94 11.76 7.69
C GLY A 516 -18.57 13.23 7.88
N ALA A 517 -17.80 13.59 8.90
CA ALA A 517 -17.44 14.99 9.22
C ALA A 517 -16.70 15.74 8.09
N ILE A 518 -16.03 15.03 7.18
CA ILE A 518 -15.34 15.63 6.03
C ILE A 518 -16.28 16.48 5.15
N PHE A 519 -17.56 16.14 5.08
CA PHE A 519 -18.53 16.87 4.25
C PHE A 519 -18.75 18.29 4.74
N SER A 520 -18.58 18.55 6.04
CA SER A 520 -18.67 19.91 6.64
C SER A 520 -17.54 20.84 6.18
N LEU A 521 -16.45 20.29 5.59
CA LEU A 521 -15.33 21.06 5.04
C LEU A 521 -15.50 21.41 3.56
N LEU A 522 -16.51 20.86 2.87
CA LEU A 522 -16.73 21.15 1.46
C LEU A 522 -17.38 22.54 1.32
N PRO A 523 -16.91 23.34 0.35
CA PRO A 523 -17.49 24.66 0.09
C PRO A 523 -19.00 24.57 -0.18
N GLY A 524 -19.80 25.34 0.55
CA GLY A 524 -21.26 25.36 0.42
C GLY A 524 -22.02 24.21 1.11
N ALA A 525 -21.36 23.10 1.43
CA ALA A 525 -22.05 21.95 2.04
C ALA A 525 -22.54 22.25 3.46
N ALA A 526 -21.77 23.01 4.24
CA ALA A 526 -22.13 23.39 5.61
C ALA A 526 -23.45 24.20 5.72
N ALA A 527 -23.89 24.82 4.61
CA ALA A 527 -25.14 25.58 4.55
C ALA A 527 -26.33 24.72 4.08
N LEU A 528 -26.13 23.45 3.75
CA LEU A 528 -27.20 22.58 3.26
C LEU A 528 -28.03 22.04 4.42
N PRO A 529 -29.35 22.27 4.46
CA PRO A 529 -30.22 21.69 5.47
C PRO A 529 -30.21 20.16 5.51
N GLN A 530 -29.84 19.54 4.38
CA GLN A 530 -29.78 18.08 4.20
C GLN A 530 -28.42 17.48 4.57
N LEU A 531 -27.45 18.26 5.04
CA LEU A 531 -26.07 17.81 5.28
C LEU A 531 -26.02 16.58 6.18
N ASP A 532 -26.70 16.61 7.32
CA ASP A 532 -26.67 15.50 8.27
C ASP A 532 -27.36 14.26 7.71
N HIS A 533 -28.52 14.43 7.09
CA HIS A 533 -29.35 13.31 6.65
C HIS A 533 -28.76 12.54 5.46
N PHE A 534 -28.13 13.22 4.49
CA PHE A 534 -27.67 12.58 3.25
C PHE A 534 -26.16 12.44 3.12
N PHE A 535 -25.38 13.15 3.92
CA PHE A 535 -23.93 13.19 3.78
C PHE A 535 -23.18 12.75 5.03
N ARG A 536 -23.49 13.35 6.18
CA ARG A 536 -22.81 12.98 7.42
C ARG A 536 -23.28 11.66 7.99
N LEU A 537 -24.58 11.36 7.89
CA LEU A 537 -25.21 10.13 8.36
C LEU A 537 -24.82 9.82 9.83
N PRO A 538 -25.21 10.67 10.81
CA PRO A 538 -24.93 10.40 12.21
C PRO A 538 -25.50 9.04 12.61
N HIS A 539 -24.70 8.20 13.26
CA HIS A 539 -25.08 6.81 13.55
C HIS A 539 -25.34 6.55 15.04
N GLY A 540 -24.87 7.42 15.95
CA GLY A 540 -25.08 7.30 17.39
C GLY A 540 -24.45 6.05 18.03
N LEU A 541 -23.51 5.39 17.34
CA LEU A 541 -22.92 4.12 17.77
C LEU A 541 -21.59 4.31 18.50
N ASP A 542 -21.26 3.34 19.36
CA ASP A 542 -19.92 3.10 19.89
C ASP A 542 -19.41 1.73 19.47
N PHE A 543 -18.13 1.49 19.70
CA PHE A 543 -17.47 0.27 19.26
C PHE A 543 -17.18 -0.72 20.40
N ALA A 544 -17.67 -0.48 21.62
CA ALA A 544 -17.44 -1.35 22.75
C ALA A 544 -17.99 -2.77 22.54
N HIS A 545 -19.23 -2.86 22.04
CA HIS A 545 -19.86 -4.15 21.75
C HIS A 545 -19.20 -4.88 20.59
N ALA A 546 -18.77 -4.14 19.55
CA ALA A 546 -18.04 -4.73 18.44
C ALA A 546 -16.68 -5.28 18.89
N ALA A 547 -15.93 -4.54 19.70
CA ALA A 547 -14.68 -5.03 20.27
C ALA A 547 -14.91 -6.30 21.13
N ALA A 548 -15.93 -6.31 21.98
CA ALA A 548 -16.28 -7.45 22.81
C ALA A 548 -16.68 -8.69 21.98
N GLN A 549 -17.48 -8.50 20.92
CA GLN A 549 -17.89 -9.59 20.02
C GLN A 549 -16.69 -10.32 19.40
N PHE A 550 -15.63 -9.60 19.05
CA PHE A 550 -14.42 -10.18 18.46
C PHE A 550 -13.30 -10.46 19.49
N GLY A 551 -13.57 -10.29 20.80
CA GLY A 551 -12.61 -10.56 21.87
C GLY A 551 -11.42 -9.61 21.91
N LEU A 552 -11.58 -8.37 21.44
CA LEU A 552 -10.55 -7.34 21.43
C LEU A 552 -10.58 -6.52 22.73
N ALA A 553 -9.41 -6.09 23.20
CA ALA A 553 -9.33 -5.09 24.25
C ALA A 553 -9.92 -3.76 23.78
N TYR A 554 -10.68 -3.09 24.65
CA TYR A 554 -11.33 -1.81 24.34
C TYR A 554 -10.97 -0.76 25.38
N ARG A 555 -10.70 0.46 24.89
CA ARG A 555 -10.48 1.66 25.71
C ARG A 555 -11.23 2.85 25.09
N SER A 556 -11.79 3.71 25.94
CA SER A 556 -12.46 4.96 25.50
C SER A 556 -11.98 6.13 26.36
N PRO A 557 -10.78 6.66 26.06
CA PRO A 557 -10.22 7.80 26.77
C PRO A 557 -11.07 9.05 26.52
N ARG A 558 -11.07 9.97 27.51
CA ARG A 558 -11.82 11.21 27.49
C ARG A 558 -10.93 12.45 27.30
N ASP A 559 -9.64 12.27 27.44
CA ASP A 559 -8.63 13.31 27.27
C ASP A 559 -7.31 12.73 26.77
N LEU A 560 -6.35 13.61 26.49
CA LEU A 560 -5.06 13.21 25.94
C LEU A 560 -4.21 12.40 26.94
N ALA A 561 -4.35 12.63 28.25
CA ALA A 561 -3.60 11.90 29.28
C ALA A 561 -4.10 10.44 29.37
N GLU A 562 -5.43 10.23 29.38
CA GLU A 562 -6.03 8.89 29.35
C GLU A 562 -5.66 8.18 28.02
N LEU A 563 -5.63 8.92 26.89
CA LEU A 563 -5.22 8.38 25.59
C LEU A 563 -3.76 7.92 25.62
N GLU A 564 -2.86 8.71 26.19
CA GLU A 564 -1.44 8.35 26.27
C GLU A 564 -1.23 7.10 27.12
N GLN A 565 -1.92 6.96 28.22
CA GLN A 565 -1.88 5.76 29.07
C GLN A 565 -2.40 4.53 28.31
N ALA A 566 -3.56 4.67 27.66
CA ALA A 566 -4.19 3.59 26.90
C ALA A 566 -3.31 3.14 25.73
N TYR A 567 -2.76 4.09 24.97
CA TYR A 567 -1.91 3.82 23.81
C TYR A 567 -0.57 3.18 24.23
N THR A 568 0.07 3.69 25.28
CA THR A 568 1.32 3.14 25.79
C THR A 568 1.14 1.69 26.24
N ALA A 569 0.07 1.40 26.97
CA ALA A 569 -0.24 0.04 27.40
C ALA A 569 -0.55 -0.88 26.20
N ALA A 570 -1.35 -0.41 25.25
CA ALA A 570 -1.74 -1.15 24.04
C ALA A 570 -0.56 -1.46 23.12
N SER A 571 0.42 -0.57 23.03
CA SER A 571 1.60 -0.76 22.16
C SER A 571 2.58 -1.82 22.67
N GLN A 572 2.44 -2.29 23.90
CA GLN A 572 3.29 -3.34 24.48
C GLN A 572 2.91 -4.76 24.02
N GLY A 573 1.69 -4.97 23.53
CA GLY A 573 1.27 -6.27 23.01
C GLY A 573 -0.24 -6.43 22.85
N GLY A 574 -0.62 -7.45 22.09
CA GLY A 574 -2.01 -7.75 21.78
C GLY A 574 -2.65 -6.76 20.82
N VAL A 575 -3.98 -6.84 20.70
CA VAL A 575 -4.76 -5.94 19.85
C VAL A 575 -5.73 -5.15 20.71
N THR A 576 -5.68 -3.83 20.56
CA THR A 576 -6.56 -2.91 21.32
C THR A 576 -7.26 -1.93 20.38
N LEU A 577 -8.57 -1.81 20.53
CA LEU A 577 -9.37 -0.74 19.95
C LEU A 577 -9.44 0.41 20.95
N ILE A 578 -8.92 1.58 20.56
CA ILE A 578 -9.01 2.81 21.34
C ILE A 578 -9.95 3.77 20.61
N GLU A 579 -11.10 4.06 21.21
CA GLU A 579 -12.12 4.94 20.65
C GLU A 579 -12.06 6.32 21.27
N CYS A 580 -11.69 7.32 20.48
CA CYS A 580 -11.73 8.73 20.85
C CYS A 580 -13.04 9.35 20.36
N ARG A 581 -13.96 9.62 21.27
CA ARG A 581 -15.24 10.29 20.96
C ARG A 581 -15.05 11.78 20.92
N LEU A 582 -15.47 12.39 19.84
CA LEU A 582 -15.25 13.80 19.55
C LEU A 582 -16.55 14.43 19.01
N PRO A 583 -16.76 15.75 19.23
CA PRO A 583 -17.90 16.44 18.61
C PRO A 583 -17.84 16.37 17.09
N ALA A 584 -19.00 16.30 16.46
CA ALA A 584 -19.17 16.08 15.03
C ALA A 584 -18.54 17.15 14.12
N ASP A 585 -18.40 18.37 14.58
CA ASP A 585 -17.82 19.51 13.86
C ASP A 585 -16.39 19.86 14.32
N ASN A 586 -15.83 19.04 15.21
CA ASN A 586 -14.53 19.30 15.85
C ASN A 586 -13.41 19.57 14.83
N ALA A 587 -13.19 18.66 13.87
CA ALA A 587 -12.16 18.84 12.86
C ALA A 587 -12.40 20.10 12.01
N ALA A 588 -13.63 20.36 11.58
CA ALA A 588 -13.96 21.50 10.74
C ALA A 588 -13.67 22.84 11.45
N THR A 589 -14.05 22.94 12.72
CA THR A 589 -13.82 24.12 13.55
C THR A 589 -12.34 24.38 13.75
N VAL A 590 -11.57 23.35 14.16
CA VAL A 590 -10.13 23.48 14.42
C VAL A 590 -9.36 23.80 13.13
N LEU A 591 -9.66 23.12 12.02
CA LEU A 591 -8.95 23.35 10.75
C LEU A 591 -9.23 24.74 10.17
N LYS A 592 -10.46 25.29 10.34
CA LYS A 592 -10.77 26.67 9.96
C LYS A 592 -9.98 27.68 10.81
N ALA A 593 -9.89 27.45 12.12
CA ALA A 593 -9.11 28.32 13.02
C ALA A 593 -7.61 28.29 12.65
N LEU A 594 -7.03 27.09 12.40
CA LEU A 594 -5.64 26.95 11.94
C LEU A 594 -5.39 27.70 10.62
N ALA A 595 -6.31 27.59 9.66
CA ALA A 595 -6.22 28.31 8.40
C ALA A 595 -6.19 29.83 8.61
N ALA A 596 -7.05 30.36 9.48
CA ALA A 596 -7.10 31.78 9.81
C ALA A 596 -5.79 32.26 10.48
N HIS A 597 -5.26 31.51 11.44
CA HIS A 597 -3.96 31.81 12.07
C HIS A 597 -2.84 31.84 11.03
N CYS A 598 -2.77 30.85 10.13
CA CYS A 598 -1.72 30.80 9.11
C CYS A 598 -1.86 31.91 8.05
N GLN A 599 -3.06 32.39 7.79
CA GLN A 599 -3.30 33.53 6.87
C GLN A 599 -2.78 34.85 7.42
N SER A 600 -2.77 35.01 8.75
CA SER A 600 -2.31 36.23 9.41
C SER A 600 -0.79 36.29 9.58
N LEU A 601 -0.07 35.23 9.31
CA LEU A 601 1.40 35.14 9.33
C LEU A 601 1.99 35.55 7.96
#